data_0e3e095a64ac8c01e8d9d2d8cf13000a
#
_entry.id   0e3e095a64ac8c01e8d9d2d8cf13000a
#
_cell.length_a   1.000
_cell.length_b   1.000
_cell.length_c   1.000
_cell.angle_alpha   90.00
_cell.angle_beta   90.00
_cell.angle_gamma   90.00
#
_symmetry.space_group_name_H-M   'P 1'
#
loop_
_entity.id
_entity.type
_entity.pdbx_description
1 polymer ?
#
loop_
_entity_poly.entity_id
_entity_poly.type
_entity_poly.pdbx_seq_one_letter_code
_entity_poly.pdbx_strand_id
1 'polypeptide(L)'
;FNSNSMGSKAVFNFALKNKIKLIYSATSASLGNKGNDKNLSPYAFTKARNLELLENLKNWFNLKYEVIYFYNVYGERQICKGEMATVIGIFEESFKNQKPLCVVRPGSQSRRFTHISDTIEVCYYAWKKNKCRHYSISNKKSYTILEVAKMFKSKIKFLPKRPGERYASALTSMNLTNKVYKKFG
;
A
#
# COMPACT_ATOMS: atom_id res chain seq x y z
N PHE A 1 -0.74 -7.57 15.15
CA PHE A 1 -0.66 -6.43 16.07
C PHE A 1 0.78 -6.10 16.46
N ASN A 2 1.62 -7.07 16.82
CA ASN A 2 2.97 -6.82 17.36
C ASN A 2 3.81 -5.91 16.44
N SER A 3 3.96 -6.24 15.15
CA SER A 3 4.77 -5.43 14.23
C SER A 3 4.17 -4.05 13.97
N ASN A 4 2.87 -3.98 13.70
CA ASN A 4 2.24 -2.72 13.30
C ASN A 4 1.92 -1.78 14.47
N SER A 5 1.65 -2.30 15.66
CA SER A 5 1.34 -1.47 16.83
C SER A 5 2.55 -1.30 17.73
N MET A 6 3.06 -2.39 18.30
CA MET A 6 4.18 -2.32 19.24
C MET A 6 5.50 -1.91 18.56
N GLY A 7 5.80 -2.48 17.40
CA GLY A 7 6.98 -2.12 16.62
C GLY A 7 6.93 -0.66 16.16
N SER A 8 5.79 -0.18 15.69
CA SER A 8 5.65 1.24 15.31
C SER A 8 5.84 2.18 16.51
N LYS A 9 5.28 1.85 17.68
CA LYS A 9 5.50 2.62 18.90
C LYS A 9 6.98 2.73 19.25
N ALA A 10 7.72 1.62 19.19
CA ALA A 10 9.15 1.61 19.45
C ALA A 10 9.93 2.53 18.50
N VAL A 11 9.62 2.46 17.18
CA VAL A 11 10.23 3.32 16.16
C VAL A 11 9.87 4.80 16.38
N PHE A 12 8.62 5.11 16.72
CA PHE A 12 8.20 6.49 16.97
C PHE A 12 8.90 7.09 18.20
N ASN A 13 9.00 6.32 19.28
CA ASN A 13 9.73 6.73 20.48
C ASN A 13 11.23 6.95 20.18
N PHE A 14 11.83 6.07 19.40
CA PHE A 14 13.21 6.22 18.97
C PHE A 14 13.41 7.49 18.14
N ALA A 15 12.51 7.75 17.17
CA ALA A 15 12.56 8.95 16.35
C ALA A 15 12.41 10.24 17.17
N LEU A 16 11.51 10.26 18.15
CA LEU A 16 11.32 11.37 19.06
C LEU A 16 12.57 11.63 19.93
N LYS A 17 13.06 10.58 20.59
CA LYS A 17 14.22 10.66 21.48
C LYS A 17 15.47 11.17 20.77
N ASN A 18 15.68 10.74 19.53
CA ASN A 18 16.86 11.09 18.75
C ASN A 18 16.63 12.29 17.80
N LYS A 19 15.45 12.91 17.82
CA LYS A 19 15.07 14.02 16.93
C LYS A 19 15.23 13.69 15.44
N ILE A 20 14.94 12.43 15.07
CA ILE A 20 15.09 11.93 13.71
C ILE A 20 13.75 12.07 12.99
N LYS A 21 13.80 12.51 11.74
CA LYS A 21 12.65 12.53 10.84
C LYS A 21 12.21 11.12 10.47
N LEU A 22 10.91 10.88 10.50
CA LEU A 22 10.31 9.60 10.17
C LEU A 22 9.67 9.62 8.77
N ILE A 23 9.91 8.59 7.96
CA ILE A 23 9.13 8.29 6.77
C ILE A 23 8.24 7.08 7.09
N TYR A 24 6.93 7.30 7.16
CA TYR A 24 5.98 6.26 7.52
C TYR A 24 5.31 5.66 6.28
N SER A 25 5.48 4.36 6.09
CA SER A 25 4.78 3.61 5.05
C SER A 25 3.37 3.25 5.51
N ALA A 26 2.40 4.00 5.01
CA ALA A 26 0.99 3.70 5.17
C ALA A 26 0.48 2.78 4.04
N THR A 27 -0.76 2.41 4.10
CA THR A 27 -1.39 1.54 3.09
C THR A 27 -2.62 2.20 2.49
N SER A 28 -2.85 1.94 1.21
CA SER A 28 -4.10 2.32 0.56
C SER A 28 -5.34 1.71 1.21
N ALA A 29 -5.18 0.62 1.98
CA ALA A 29 -6.26 0.02 2.76
C ALA A 29 -6.81 0.96 3.84
N SER A 30 -5.98 1.84 4.41
CA SER A 30 -6.43 2.85 5.39
C SER A 30 -7.20 4.01 4.74
N LEU A 31 -7.14 4.16 3.40
CA LEU A 31 -7.86 5.16 2.62
C LEU A 31 -9.11 4.61 1.93
N GLY A 32 -9.27 3.29 1.90
CA GLY A 32 -10.28 2.61 1.13
C GLY A 32 -11.69 3.10 1.44
N ASN A 33 -12.56 3.11 0.41
CA ASN A 33 -13.95 3.52 0.50
C ASN A 33 -14.15 4.86 1.24
N LYS A 34 -13.36 5.87 0.87
CA LYS A 34 -13.33 7.20 1.50
C LYS A 34 -13.05 7.16 3.02
N GLY A 35 -12.22 6.21 3.45
CA GLY A 35 -11.84 6.02 4.85
C GLY A 35 -12.77 5.07 5.64
N ASN A 36 -13.86 4.60 5.06
CA ASN A 36 -14.79 3.66 5.74
C ASN A 36 -14.18 2.26 5.92
N ASP A 37 -13.20 1.90 5.08
CA ASP A 37 -12.56 0.58 5.12
C ASP A 37 -11.43 0.46 6.16
N LYS A 38 -11.13 1.52 6.91
CA LYS A 38 -10.02 1.53 7.88
C LYS A 38 -10.14 0.47 8.99
N ASN A 39 -11.34 -0.01 9.24
CA ASN A 39 -11.63 -1.00 10.28
C ASN A 39 -11.94 -2.41 9.71
N LEU A 40 -11.81 -2.64 8.40
CA LEU A 40 -12.16 -3.92 7.76
C LEU A 40 -11.20 -5.06 8.10
N SER A 41 -10.01 -4.78 8.58
CA SER A 41 -9.05 -5.80 8.98
C SER A 41 -8.14 -5.28 10.09
N PRO A 42 -7.56 -6.19 10.92
CA PRO A 42 -6.56 -5.80 11.92
C PRO A 42 -5.38 -5.04 11.31
N TYR A 43 -4.97 -5.38 10.10
CA TYR A 43 -3.92 -4.67 9.37
C TYR A 43 -4.33 -3.23 9.02
N ALA A 44 -5.49 -3.02 8.40
CA ALA A 44 -5.97 -1.69 8.05
C ALA A 44 -6.19 -0.82 9.30
N PHE A 45 -6.78 -1.41 10.35
CA PHE A 45 -7.00 -0.77 11.63
C PHE A 45 -5.70 -0.27 12.26
N THR A 46 -4.71 -1.16 12.43
CA THR A 46 -3.44 -0.78 13.08
C THR A 46 -2.68 0.28 12.30
N LYS A 47 -2.68 0.20 10.97
CA LYS A 47 -2.07 1.23 10.12
C LYS A 47 -2.80 2.58 10.23
N ALA A 48 -4.12 2.59 10.30
CA ALA A 48 -4.89 3.83 10.46
C ALA A 48 -4.65 4.48 11.84
N ARG A 49 -4.62 3.68 12.92
CA ARG A 49 -4.34 4.19 14.28
C ARG A 49 -2.94 4.79 14.40
N ASN A 50 -1.95 4.23 13.71
CA ASN A 50 -0.62 4.81 13.66
C ASN A 50 -0.59 6.19 12.98
N LEU A 51 -1.44 6.45 12.00
CA LEU A 51 -1.56 7.79 11.40
C LEU A 51 -2.09 8.82 12.41
N GLU A 52 -3.12 8.46 13.16
CA GLU A 52 -3.66 9.30 14.24
C GLU A 52 -2.61 9.56 15.32
N LEU A 53 -1.84 8.53 15.69
CA LEU A 53 -0.75 8.68 16.67
C LEU A 53 0.35 9.62 16.15
N LEU A 54 0.76 9.51 14.89
CA LEU A 54 1.76 10.39 14.29
C LEU A 54 1.35 11.86 14.32
N GLU A 55 0.09 12.14 13.99
CA GLU A 55 -0.45 13.50 14.06
C GLU A 55 -0.40 14.07 15.49
N ASN A 56 -0.79 13.27 16.47
CA ASN A 56 -0.72 13.68 17.88
C ASN A 56 0.73 13.87 18.35
N LEU A 57 1.65 12.97 17.98
CA LEU A 57 3.07 13.11 18.32
C LEU A 57 3.71 14.35 17.70
N LYS A 58 3.27 14.73 16.49
CA LYS A 58 3.66 16.02 15.90
C LYS A 58 3.16 17.19 16.74
N ASN A 59 1.87 17.17 17.11
CA ASN A 59 1.24 18.27 17.84
C ASN A 59 1.81 18.40 19.27
N TRP A 60 2.04 17.28 19.96
CA TRP A 60 2.54 17.27 21.33
C TRP A 60 4.05 17.50 21.45
N PHE A 61 4.83 16.90 20.52
CA PHE A 61 6.29 16.79 20.65
C PHE A 61 7.06 17.27 19.41
N ASN A 62 6.37 17.88 18.45
CA ASN A 62 6.96 18.38 17.20
C ASN A 62 7.73 17.31 16.39
N LEU A 63 7.24 16.05 16.41
CA LEU A 63 7.81 14.97 15.60
C LEU A 63 7.77 15.36 14.11
N LYS A 64 8.90 15.28 13.44
CA LYS A 64 8.96 15.47 11.99
C LYS A 64 8.70 14.13 11.27
N TYR A 65 7.67 14.09 10.41
CA TYR A 65 7.36 12.88 9.66
C TYR A 65 6.78 13.21 8.29
N GLU A 66 6.85 12.25 7.38
CA GLU A 66 6.08 12.25 6.13
C GLU A 66 5.39 10.87 6.00
N VAL A 67 4.22 10.83 5.37
CA VAL A 67 3.42 9.61 5.20
C VAL A 67 3.32 9.26 3.72
N ILE A 68 3.61 8.02 3.35
CA ILE A 68 3.49 7.55 1.98
C ILE A 68 2.52 6.38 1.93
N TYR A 69 1.46 6.51 1.14
CA TYR A 69 0.46 5.45 0.94
C TYR A 69 0.88 4.55 -0.22
N PHE A 70 1.16 3.29 0.08
CA PHE A 70 1.52 2.29 -0.90
C PHE A 70 0.29 1.63 -1.50
N TYR A 71 0.29 1.50 -2.84
CA TYR A 71 -0.77 0.88 -3.64
C TYR A 71 -0.21 -0.30 -4.41
N ASN A 72 -0.44 -1.52 -3.93
CA ASN A 72 -0.07 -2.77 -4.63
C ASN A 72 1.26 -2.64 -5.38
N VAL A 73 2.32 -2.31 -4.63
CA VAL A 73 3.66 -2.10 -5.18
C VAL A 73 4.16 -3.40 -5.78
N TYR A 74 4.73 -3.31 -6.97
CA TYR A 74 5.32 -4.43 -7.69
C TYR A 74 6.65 -4.03 -8.30
N GLY A 75 7.45 -5.00 -8.70
CA GLY A 75 8.74 -4.77 -9.33
C GLY A 75 9.77 -5.82 -8.93
N GLU A 76 11.01 -5.54 -9.27
CA GLU A 76 12.13 -6.44 -9.00
C GLU A 76 12.23 -6.81 -7.51
N ARG A 77 12.60 -8.06 -7.24
CA ARG A 77 12.78 -8.63 -5.90
C ARG A 77 11.53 -8.69 -5.04
N GLN A 78 10.33 -8.55 -5.64
CA GLN A 78 9.09 -8.71 -4.88
C GLN A 78 8.92 -10.14 -4.33
N ILE A 79 8.17 -10.26 -3.25
CA ILE A 79 7.88 -11.57 -2.65
C ILE A 79 6.87 -12.30 -3.54
N CYS A 80 7.27 -13.47 -4.05
CA CYS A 80 6.48 -14.27 -4.98
C CYS A 80 5.81 -15.49 -4.32
N LYS A 81 6.20 -15.86 -3.08
CA LYS A 81 5.71 -17.05 -2.36
C LYS A 81 5.33 -16.72 -0.93
N GLY A 82 4.47 -17.56 -0.33
CA GLY A 82 4.02 -17.40 1.05
C GLY A 82 2.91 -16.38 1.24
N GLU A 83 2.52 -16.15 2.48
CA GLU A 83 1.36 -15.31 2.85
C GLU A 83 1.53 -13.83 2.51
N MET A 84 2.77 -13.37 2.40
CA MET A 84 3.11 -11.99 2.09
C MET A 84 3.30 -11.74 0.58
N ALA A 85 3.10 -12.76 -0.25
CA ALA A 85 3.29 -12.64 -1.69
C ALA A 85 2.26 -11.69 -2.33
N THR A 86 2.75 -10.85 -3.24
CA THR A 86 1.88 -9.95 -4.02
C THR A 86 1.23 -10.71 -5.18
N VAL A 87 0.09 -10.23 -5.66
CA VAL A 87 -0.61 -10.89 -6.77
C VAL A 87 0.25 -10.95 -8.05
N ILE A 88 0.98 -9.89 -8.36
CA ILE A 88 1.89 -9.88 -9.52
C ILE A 88 3.05 -10.85 -9.30
N GLY A 89 3.64 -10.87 -8.11
CA GLY A 89 4.70 -11.82 -7.78
C GLY A 89 4.25 -13.28 -7.88
N ILE A 90 3.03 -13.60 -7.41
CA ILE A 90 2.44 -14.94 -7.56
C ILE A 90 2.25 -15.30 -9.04
N PHE A 91 1.79 -14.36 -9.86
CA PHE A 91 1.62 -14.58 -11.29
C PHE A 91 2.94 -14.77 -12.01
N GLU A 92 3.97 -13.96 -11.70
CA GLU A 92 5.32 -14.12 -12.25
C GLU A 92 5.93 -15.48 -11.91
N GLU A 93 5.80 -15.91 -10.66
CA GLU A 93 6.30 -17.23 -10.22
C GLU A 93 5.57 -18.37 -10.93
N SER A 94 4.24 -18.26 -11.06
CA SER A 94 3.44 -19.24 -11.78
C SER A 94 3.81 -19.27 -13.26
N PHE A 95 3.98 -18.12 -13.89
CA PHE A 95 4.37 -18.00 -15.29
C PHE A 95 5.75 -18.60 -15.56
N LYS A 96 6.76 -18.27 -14.74
CA LYS A 96 8.12 -18.84 -14.83
C LYS A 96 8.13 -20.36 -14.71
N ASN A 97 7.24 -20.91 -13.87
CA ASN A 97 7.12 -22.36 -13.68
C ASN A 97 6.10 -23.01 -14.63
N GLN A 98 5.64 -22.32 -15.68
CA GLN A 98 4.67 -22.81 -16.65
C GLN A 98 3.36 -23.34 -16.02
N LYS A 99 3.00 -22.82 -14.83
CA LYS A 99 1.77 -23.16 -14.11
C LYS A 99 0.64 -22.19 -14.45
N PRO A 100 -0.63 -22.63 -14.37
CA PRO A 100 -1.76 -21.75 -14.54
C PRO A 100 -1.77 -20.62 -13.50
N LEU A 101 -2.14 -19.42 -13.92
CA LEU A 101 -2.34 -18.28 -13.04
C LEU A 101 -3.63 -18.46 -12.25
N CYS A 102 -3.55 -18.45 -10.92
CA CYS A 102 -4.70 -18.65 -10.06
C CYS A 102 -5.41 -17.31 -9.77
N VAL A 103 -6.66 -17.18 -10.25
CA VAL A 103 -7.49 -15.98 -10.05
C VAL A 103 -8.68 -16.33 -9.16
N VAL A 104 -8.84 -15.61 -8.05
CA VAL A 104 -10.01 -15.77 -7.17
C VAL A 104 -11.26 -15.22 -7.86
N ARG A 105 -12.35 -16.01 -7.89
CA ARG A 105 -13.62 -15.60 -8.53
C ARG A 105 -14.21 -14.36 -7.88
N PRO A 106 -14.83 -13.46 -8.64
CA PRO A 106 -15.00 -13.49 -10.11
C PRO A 106 -13.80 -12.94 -10.89
N GLY A 107 -12.72 -12.47 -10.24
CA GLY A 107 -11.57 -11.85 -10.87
C GLY A 107 -11.76 -10.35 -11.18
N SER A 108 -12.93 -9.79 -10.86
CA SER A 108 -13.29 -8.38 -11.05
C SER A 108 -12.73 -7.46 -9.97
N GLN A 109 -12.03 -8.00 -8.97
CA GLN A 109 -11.37 -7.22 -7.94
C GLN A 109 -10.40 -6.24 -8.58
N SER A 110 -10.66 -4.96 -8.43
CA SER A 110 -9.89 -3.89 -9.06
C SER A 110 -8.79 -3.38 -8.13
N ARG A 111 -7.62 -3.13 -8.68
CA ARG A 111 -6.45 -2.58 -7.97
C ARG A 111 -5.75 -1.54 -8.82
N ARG A 112 -5.18 -0.54 -8.16
CA ARG A 112 -4.17 0.33 -8.73
C ARG A 112 -2.81 -0.23 -8.36
N PHE A 113 -1.93 -0.32 -9.32
CA PHE A 113 -0.58 -0.85 -9.12
C PHE A 113 0.43 0.28 -9.25
N THR A 114 1.53 0.18 -8.51
CA THR A 114 2.63 1.15 -8.55
C THR A 114 3.94 0.40 -8.72
N HIS A 115 4.75 0.82 -9.68
CA HIS A 115 6.09 0.24 -9.82
C HIS A 115 6.98 0.68 -8.65
N ILE A 116 7.91 -0.19 -8.25
CA ILE A 116 8.79 0.08 -7.10
C ILE A 116 9.64 1.32 -7.29
N SER A 117 10.11 1.60 -8.50
CA SER A 117 10.89 2.81 -8.82
C SER A 117 10.14 4.09 -8.45
N ASP A 118 8.85 4.17 -8.82
CA ASP A 118 8.02 5.34 -8.54
C ASP A 118 7.82 5.50 -7.02
N THR A 119 7.65 4.38 -6.32
CA THR A 119 7.52 4.38 -4.87
C THR A 119 8.78 4.90 -4.19
N ILE A 120 9.98 4.46 -4.65
CA ILE A 120 11.27 4.91 -4.12
C ILE A 120 11.48 6.40 -4.40
N GLU A 121 11.14 6.87 -5.61
CA GLU A 121 11.26 8.27 -5.96
C GLU A 121 10.43 9.17 -5.03
N VAL A 122 9.19 8.77 -4.74
CA VAL A 122 8.34 9.49 -3.78
C VAL A 122 8.90 9.43 -2.36
N CYS A 123 9.44 8.29 -1.92
CA CYS A 123 10.11 8.19 -0.62
C CYS A 123 11.29 9.17 -0.52
N TYR A 124 12.12 9.24 -1.56
CA TYR A 124 13.25 10.16 -1.62
C TYR A 124 12.81 11.63 -1.64
N TYR A 125 11.76 11.94 -2.41
CA TYR A 125 11.18 13.27 -2.42
C TYR A 125 10.64 13.66 -1.04
N ALA A 126 9.87 12.80 -0.39
CA ALA A 126 9.33 13.01 0.93
C ALA A 126 10.43 13.20 1.99
N TRP A 127 11.51 12.41 1.88
CA TRP A 127 12.66 12.54 2.75
C TRP A 127 13.29 13.94 2.71
N LYS A 128 13.36 14.58 1.55
CA LYS A 128 13.88 15.96 1.40
C LYS A 128 12.95 17.04 1.93
N LYS A 129 11.68 16.73 2.27
CA LYS A 129 10.70 17.71 2.75
C LYS A 129 10.52 17.58 4.26
N ASN A 130 10.16 18.67 4.93
CA ASN A 130 9.84 18.72 6.37
C ASN A 130 8.47 19.36 6.56
N LYS A 131 7.46 18.83 5.87
CA LYS A 131 6.14 19.46 5.80
C LYS A 131 5.05 18.66 6.51
N CYS A 132 5.38 17.50 7.08
CA CYS A 132 4.43 16.57 7.69
C CYS A 132 3.24 16.29 6.75
N ARG A 133 3.53 15.91 5.52
CA ARG A 133 2.54 15.69 4.48
C ARG A 133 2.27 14.22 4.22
N HIS A 134 1.14 14.00 3.58
CA HIS A 134 0.71 12.71 3.08
C HIS A 134 0.92 12.65 1.56
N TYR A 135 1.58 11.59 1.09
CA TYR A 135 1.88 11.35 -0.32
C TYR A 135 1.18 10.06 -0.76
N SER A 136 0.51 10.12 -1.89
CA SER A 136 -0.16 8.96 -2.47
C SER A 136 0.29 8.83 -3.91
N ILE A 137 0.82 7.66 -4.27
CA ILE A 137 1.24 7.36 -5.62
C ILE A 137 0.67 6.04 -6.09
N SER A 138 0.02 6.06 -7.24
CA SER A 138 -0.46 4.86 -7.92
C SER A 138 -0.73 5.18 -9.39
N ASN A 139 -0.80 4.15 -10.23
CA ASN A 139 -1.28 4.32 -11.59
C ASN A 139 -2.68 4.98 -11.58
N LYS A 140 -2.93 5.86 -12.53
CA LYS A 140 -4.26 6.51 -12.70
C LYS A 140 -5.34 5.50 -13.05
N LYS A 141 -4.98 4.47 -13.82
CA LYS A 141 -5.87 3.38 -14.21
C LYS A 141 -5.88 2.28 -13.16
N SER A 142 -7.07 1.80 -12.84
CA SER A 142 -7.27 0.57 -12.09
C SER A 142 -7.35 -0.61 -13.05
N TYR A 143 -6.82 -1.75 -12.63
CA TYR A 143 -6.90 -3.00 -13.36
C TYR A 143 -7.56 -4.05 -12.49
N THR A 144 -8.43 -4.86 -13.08
CA THR A 144 -8.94 -6.06 -12.42
C THR A 144 -7.85 -7.12 -12.35
N ILE A 145 -7.96 -8.01 -11.37
CA ILE A 145 -7.00 -9.13 -11.24
C ILE A 145 -7.03 -10.01 -12.48
N LEU A 146 -8.21 -10.18 -13.10
CA LEU A 146 -8.35 -10.93 -14.35
C LEU A 146 -7.66 -10.24 -15.54
N GLU A 147 -7.77 -8.91 -15.67
CA GLU A 147 -7.04 -8.15 -16.70
C GLU A 147 -5.52 -8.33 -16.54
N VAL A 148 -5.00 -8.20 -15.31
CA VAL A 148 -3.58 -8.42 -15.04
C VAL A 148 -3.17 -9.85 -15.41
N ALA A 149 -3.94 -10.86 -15.03
CA ALA A 149 -3.65 -12.25 -15.38
C ALA A 149 -3.61 -12.47 -16.91
N LYS A 150 -4.53 -11.84 -17.66
CA LYS A 150 -4.55 -11.91 -19.12
C LYS A 150 -3.31 -11.31 -19.79
N MET A 151 -2.68 -10.31 -19.18
CA MET A 151 -1.44 -9.69 -19.71
C MET A 151 -0.28 -10.70 -19.80
N PHE A 152 -0.27 -11.73 -18.96
CA PHE A 152 0.74 -12.79 -18.98
C PHE A 152 0.56 -13.79 -20.15
N LYS A 153 -0.57 -13.75 -20.87
CA LYS A 153 -0.88 -14.66 -21.98
C LYS A 153 -0.70 -16.15 -21.61
N SER A 154 -1.04 -16.52 -20.39
CA SER A 154 -0.90 -17.87 -19.82
C SER A 154 -2.26 -18.46 -19.46
N LYS A 155 -2.31 -19.78 -19.20
CA LYS A 155 -3.52 -20.45 -18.71
C LYS A 155 -3.98 -19.86 -17.39
N ILE A 156 -5.28 -19.63 -17.23
CA ILE A 156 -5.89 -19.10 -16.01
C ILE A 156 -6.74 -20.18 -15.36
N LYS A 157 -6.56 -20.39 -14.05
CA LYS A 157 -7.37 -21.27 -13.20
C LYS A 157 -8.14 -20.41 -12.20
N PHE A 158 -9.46 -20.56 -12.17
CA PHE A 158 -10.28 -19.85 -11.18
C PHE A 158 -10.32 -20.61 -9.86
N LEU A 159 -10.11 -19.89 -8.77
CA LEU A 159 -10.30 -20.35 -7.39
C LEU A 159 -11.65 -19.89 -6.83
N PRO A 160 -12.20 -20.57 -5.81
CA PRO A 160 -13.40 -20.11 -5.10
C PRO A 160 -13.24 -18.69 -4.53
N LYS A 161 -14.37 -18.01 -4.30
CA LYS A 161 -14.39 -16.73 -3.58
C LYS A 161 -13.79 -16.87 -2.18
N ARG A 162 -13.09 -15.83 -1.73
CA ARG A 162 -12.58 -15.74 -0.35
C ARG A 162 -13.48 -14.80 0.47
N PRO A 163 -13.81 -15.12 1.72
CA PRO A 163 -14.45 -14.19 2.63
C PRO A 163 -13.58 -12.93 2.82
N GLY A 164 -14.21 -11.75 2.91
CA GLY A 164 -13.51 -10.48 3.13
C GLY A 164 -12.73 -9.95 1.92
N GLU A 165 -12.91 -10.52 0.73
CA GLU A 165 -12.27 -10.02 -0.49
C GLU A 165 -12.75 -8.61 -0.84
N ARG A 166 -11.81 -7.71 -1.05
CA ARG A 166 -12.09 -6.32 -1.41
C ARG A 166 -12.21 -6.16 -2.93
N TYR A 167 -13.36 -5.73 -3.41
CA TYR A 167 -13.63 -5.64 -4.85
C TYR A 167 -13.21 -4.33 -5.50
N ALA A 168 -13.27 -3.20 -4.81
CA ALA A 168 -12.91 -1.90 -5.35
C ALA A 168 -11.48 -1.46 -4.99
N SER A 169 -10.82 -0.76 -5.91
CA SER A 169 -9.58 -0.03 -5.59
C SER A 169 -9.86 1.04 -4.54
N ALA A 170 -8.90 1.27 -3.66
CA ALA A 170 -8.94 2.46 -2.84
C ALA A 170 -8.90 3.70 -3.74
N LEU A 171 -9.94 4.51 -3.64
CA LEU A 171 -9.96 5.82 -4.28
C LEU A 171 -9.30 6.82 -3.33
N THR A 172 -8.28 7.52 -3.81
CA THR A 172 -7.75 8.67 -3.10
C THR A 172 -8.66 9.85 -3.34
N SER A 173 -9.52 10.14 -2.38
CA SER A 173 -10.29 11.40 -2.34
C SER A 173 -9.57 12.47 -1.52
N MET A 174 -8.30 12.30 -1.19
CA MET A 174 -7.55 13.23 -0.35
C MET A 174 -7.14 14.46 -1.17
N ASN A 175 -7.85 15.54 -1.01
CA ASN A 175 -7.57 16.82 -1.68
C ASN A 175 -6.14 17.33 -1.46
N LEU A 176 -5.52 17.01 -0.33
CA LEU A 176 -4.14 17.40 -0.02
C LEU A 176 -3.09 16.56 -0.74
N THR A 177 -3.36 15.28 -0.99
CA THR A 177 -2.48 14.40 -1.74
C THR A 177 -2.61 14.56 -3.25
N ASN A 178 -3.74 15.05 -3.75
CA ASN A 178 -3.97 15.26 -5.18
C ASN A 178 -2.95 16.19 -5.85
N LYS A 179 -2.46 17.19 -5.15
CA LYS A 179 -1.44 18.11 -5.70
C LYS A 179 -0.09 17.46 -5.86
N VAL A 180 0.32 16.64 -4.89
CA VAL A 180 1.58 15.89 -4.95
C VAL A 180 1.44 14.69 -5.89
N TYR A 181 0.30 14.02 -5.85
CA TYR A 181 -0.04 12.91 -6.73
C TYR A 181 0.02 13.29 -8.21
N LYS A 182 -0.49 14.46 -8.60
CA LYS A 182 -0.40 14.97 -9.99
C LYS A 182 1.04 15.16 -10.48
N LYS A 183 1.98 15.36 -9.56
CA LYS A 183 3.39 15.56 -9.90
C LYS A 183 4.11 14.21 -10.17
N PHE A 184 3.73 13.15 -9.49
CA PHE A 184 4.39 11.84 -9.56
C PHE A 184 3.56 10.76 -10.29
N GLY A 185 2.32 10.96 -10.48
CA GLY A 185 1.39 10.02 -11.12
C GLY A 185 0.61 10.63 -12.23
#